data_092e6b9893ab358ccefb169854721823
#
_entry.id   092e6b9893ab358ccefb169854721823
#
_cell.length_a   1.000
_cell.length_b   1.000
_cell.length_c   1.000
_cell.angle_alpha   90.00
_cell.angle_beta   90.00
_cell.angle_gamma   90.00
#
_symmetry.space_group_name_H-M   'P 1'
#
loop_
_entity.id
_entity.type
_entity.pdbx_description
1 polymer ?
#
loop_
_entity_poly.entity_id
_entity_poly.type
_entity_poly.pdbx_seq_one_letter_code
_entity_poly.pdbx_strand_id
1 'polypeptide(L)'
;LMQINAYSAPTLDTIKEGLCTVTAFNAEGNSAVSQLQFYGTDKKIGNVTLTKFSYSGADGKVTAEWNKVENAEAYYLLYRIKSSSMMFGDNMWLPYVQLSVTDKENPSATTSIPFTKDGEYEIAIGATYKTALRVSDRTLRVTGGKDASIN
;
A
#
# COMPACT_ATOMS: atom_id res chain seq x y z
N LEU A 1 -4.23 3.03 31.58
CA LEU A 1 -3.22 3.98 31.15
C LEU A 1 -2.20 3.30 30.27
N MET A 2 -2.05 3.79 29.07
CA MET A 2 -1.09 3.24 28.11
C MET A 2 0.17 4.08 28.17
N GLN A 3 1.30 3.46 28.44
CA GLN A 3 2.59 4.11 28.37
C GLN A 3 3.32 3.65 27.10
N ILE A 4 3.69 4.61 26.26
CA ILE A 4 4.48 4.33 25.06
C ILE A 4 5.89 4.83 25.33
N ASN A 5 6.84 3.91 25.30
CA ASN A 5 8.25 4.26 25.35
C ASN A 5 8.70 4.68 23.95
N ALA A 6 8.60 5.98 23.68
CA ALA A 6 9.13 6.57 22.47
C ALA A 6 10.30 7.48 22.84
N TYR A 7 11.46 7.18 22.33
CA TYR A 7 12.57 8.14 22.35
C TYR A 7 12.35 9.16 21.23
N SER A 8 12.92 10.36 21.41
CA SER A 8 12.93 11.31 20.30
C SER A 8 13.61 10.66 19.11
N ALA A 9 12.80 10.13 18.22
CA ALA A 9 13.31 9.41 17.06
C ALA A 9 13.84 10.41 16.02
N PRO A 10 14.95 10.11 15.36
CA PRO A 10 15.29 10.79 14.14
C PRO A 10 14.14 10.65 13.15
N THR A 11 14.00 11.60 12.24
CA THR A 11 13.00 11.51 11.18
C THR A 11 13.24 10.27 10.33
N LEU A 12 12.19 9.71 9.74
CA LEU A 12 12.32 8.53 8.88
C LEU A 12 13.36 8.72 7.75
N ASP A 13 13.56 9.96 7.32
CA ASP A 13 14.55 10.29 6.30
C ASP A 13 16.01 10.09 6.76
N THR A 14 16.25 10.05 8.06
CA THR A 14 17.60 9.90 8.63
C THR A 14 17.89 8.49 9.14
N ILE A 15 16.87 7.64 9.28
CA ILE A 15 17.03 6.25 9.70
C ILE A 15 17.46 5.43 8.50
N LYS A 16 18.65 4.86 8.54
CA LYS A 16 19.13 3.97 7.47
C LYS A 16 18.63 2.54 7.64
N GLU A 17 18.66 2.05 8.85
CA GLU A 17 18.05 0.78 9.24
C GLU A 17 17.88 0.76 10.74
N GLY A 18 16.96 -0.03 11.23
CA GLY A 18 16.75 -0.15 12.65
C GLY A 18 15.54 -1.00 13.01
N LEU A 19 15.50 -1.38 14.27
CA LEU A 19 14.37 -2.07 14.86
C LEU A 19 13.60 -1.07 15.73
N CYS A 20 12.34 -0.84 15.38
CA CYS A 20 11.43 -0.06 16.21
C CYS A 20 10.59 -1.01 17.05
N THR A 21 10.65 -0.86 18.36
CA THR A 21 9.83 -1.63 19.29
C THR A 21 8.85 -0.70 19.97
N VAL A 22 7.57 -1.02 19.87
CA VAL A 22 6.51 -0.32 20.59
C VAL A 22 5.99 -1.27 21.66
N THR A 23 6.08 -0.86 22.91
CA THR A 23 5.57 -1.63 24.05
C THR A 23 4.45 -0.83 24.70
N ALA A 24 3.28 -1.45 24.78
CA ALA A 24 2.11 -0.88 25.46
C ALA A 24 1.85 -1.64 26.76
N PHE A 25 1.62 -0.92 27.84
CA PHE A 25 1.33 -1.49 29.15
C PHE A 25 -0.07 -1.08 29.60
N ASN A 26 -0.78 -1.98 30.25
CA ASN A 26 -1.99 -1.62 30.97
C ASN A 26 -1.71 -1.36 32.46
N ALA A 27 -2.76 -1.00 33.20
CA ALA A 27 -2.63 -0.70 34.63
C ALA A 27 -2.21 -1.90 35.49
N GLU A 28 -2.45 -3.13 35.03
CA GLU A 28 -2.06 -4.37 35.71
C GLU A 28 -0.64 -4.80 35.39
N GLY A 29 0.08 -4.07 34.56
CA GLY A 29 1.44 -4.40 34.18
C GLY A 29 1.56 -5.39 33.02
N ASN A 30 0.44 -5.80 32.42
CA ASN A 30 0.47 -6.61 31.22
C ASN A 30 0.94 -5.79 30.03
N SER A 31 1.79 -6.36 29.21
CA SER A 31 2.36 -5.64 28.06
C SER A 31 2.10 -6.39 26.77
N ALA A 32 1.96 -5.61 25.71
CA ALA A 32 2.01 -6.09 24.35
C ALA A 32 3.17 -5.40 23.63
N VAL A 33 3.95 -6.18 22.90
CA VAL A 33 5.12 -5.67 22.17
C VAL A 33 4.88 -5.86 20.68
N SER A 34 5.03 -4.79 19.93
CA SER A 34 5.03 -4.82 18.48
C SER A 34 6.40 -4.37 18.00
N GLN A 35 6.96 -5.12 17.07
CA GLN A 35 8.25 -4.80 16.48
C GLN A 35 8.09 -4.52 14.99
N LEU A 36 8.70 -3.45 14.53
CA LEU A 36 8.76 -3.10 13.12
C LEU A 36 10.23 -2.86 12.75
N GLN A 37 10.73 -3.67 11.86
CA GLN A 37 12.08 -3.49 11.34
C GLN A 37 12.06 -2.52 10.18
N PHE A 38 12.83 -1.45 10.29
CA PHE A 38 13.04 -0.50 9.23
C PHE A 38 14.33 -0.81 8.50
N TYR A 39 14.24 -0.93 7.20
CA TYR A 39 15.40 -0.88 6.33
C TYR A 39 15.41 0.50 5.70
N GLY A 40 16.25 1.37 6.21
CA GLY A 40 16.35 2.72 5.70
C GLY A 40 16.80 2.73 4.24
N THR A 41 16.38 3.74 3.51
CA THR A 41 16.80 3.94 2.14
C THR A 41 17.67 5.18 2.04
N ASP A 42 18.67 5.12 1.21
CA ASP A 42 19.51 6.26 0.86
C ASP A 42 18.82 7.20 -0.15
N LYS A 43 17.66 6.78 -0.64
CA LYS A 43 16.88 7.51 -1.63
C LYS A 43 15.40 7.53 -1.25
N LYS A 44 14.73 8.60 -1.59
CA LYS A 44 13.31 8.76 -1.36
C LYS A 44 12.52 8.36 -2.61
N ILE A 45 11.46 7.57 -2.44
CA ILE A 45 10.55 7.24 -3.53
C ILE A 45 9.70 8.47 -3.85
N GLY A 46 9.56 8.78 -5.15
CA GLY A 46 8.64 9.80 -5.62
C GLY A 46 7.18 9.42 -5.41
N ASN A 47 6.30 10.37 -5.64
CA ASN A 47 4.85 10.15 -5.55
C ASN A 47 4.34 9.36 -6.76
N VAL A 48 3.35 8.50 -6.51
CA VAL A 48 2.61 7.81 -7.56
C VAL A 48 1.32 8.58 -7.81
N THR A 49 1.26 9.30 -8.92
CA THR A 49 0.09 10.10 -9.31
C THR A 49 -0.62 9.40 -10.45
N LEU A 50 -1.80 8.88 -10.19
CA LEU A 50 -2.59 8.16 -11.18
C LEU A 50 -3.24 9.11 -12.18
N THR A 51 -3.05 8.83 -13.46
CA THR A 51 -3.71 9.54 -14.56
C THR A 51 -4.87 8.74 -15.13
N LYS A 52 -4.81 7.41 -15.00
CA LYS A 52 -5.89 6.50 -15.40
C LYS A 52 -5.90 5.31 -14.46
N PHE A 53 -7.10 4.91 -14.04
CA PHE A 53 -7.26 3.72 -13.21
C PHE A 53 -8.68 3.20 -13.40
N SER A 54 -8.81 1.99 -13.91
CA SER A 54 -10.11 1.39 -14.21
C SER A 54 -10.15 -0.09 -13.88
N TYR A 55 -11.33 -0.57 -13.56
CA TYR A 55 -11.65 -1.96 -13.30
C TYR A 55 -12.84 -2.37 -14.16
N SER A 56 -12.69 -3.49 -14.88
CA SER A 56 -13.77 -4.10 -15.65
C SER A 56 -14.42 -5.21 -14.85
N GLY A 57 -15.70 -5.09 -14.55
CA GLY A 57 -16.42 -6.11 -13.80
C GLY A 57 -16.65 -7.41 -14.56
N ALA A 58 -16.57 -7.38 -15.87
CA ALA A 58 -16.82 -8.56 -16.71
C ALA A 58 -15.71 -9.61 -16.60
N ASP A 59 -14.46 -9.16 -16.52
CA ASP A 59 -13.27 -10.03 -16.56
C ASP A 59 -12.25 -9.75 -15.45
N GLY A 60 -12.55 -8.81 -14.57
CA GLY A 60 -11.66 -8.41 -13.49
C GLY A 60 -10.42 -7.64 -13.96
N LYS A 61 -10.42 -7.15 -15.18
CA LYS A 61 -9.28 -6.44 -15.75
C LYS A 61 -9.07 -5.09 -15.11
N VAL A 62 -7.85 -4.84 -14.66
CA VAL A 62 -7.41 -3.56 -14.10
C VAL A 62 -6.44 -2.91 -15.06
N THR A 63 -6.67 -1.66 -15.41
CA THR A 63 -5.78 -0.86 -16.24
C THR A 63 -5.38 0.40 -15.50
N ALA A 64 -4.08 0.69 -15.44
CA ALA A 64 -3.56 1.85 -14.74
C ALA A 64 -2.48 2.55 -15.54
N GLU A 65 -2.48 3.88 -15.46
CA GLU A 65 -1.42 4.75 -15.98
C GLU A 65 -1.08 5.77 -14.90
N TRP A 66 0.20 6.06 -14.75
CA TRP A 66 0.67 7.01 -13.75
C TRP A 66 1.93 7.74 -14.22
N ASN A 67 2.39 8.71 -13.44
CA ASN A 67 3.59 9.48 -13.72
C ASN A 67 4.86 8.66 -13.49
N LYS A 68 5.95 9.10 -14.06
CA LYS A 68 7.29 8.63 -13.68
C LYS A 68 7.47 8.77 -12.17
N VAL A 69 7.97 7.73 -11.53
CA VAL A 69 8.22 7.70 -10.09
C VAL A 69 9.71 7.62 -9.83
N GLU A 70 10.27 8.65 -9.22
CA GLU A 70 11.70 8.68 -8.89
C GLU A 70 12.06 7.54 -7.94
N ASN A 71 13.15 6.85 -8.24
CA ASN A 71 13.72 5.77 -7.45
C ASN A 71 12.83 4.52 -7.28
N ALA A 72 11.74 4.38 -8.02
CA ALA A 72 10.96 3.16 -7.97
C ALA A 72 11.72 1.99 -8.59
N GLU A 73 11.78 0.87 -7.89
CA GLU A 73 12.36 -0.39 -8.38
C GLU A 73 11.31 -1.31 -8.95
N ALA A 74 10.13 -1.35 -8.35
CA ALA A 74 9.03 -2.20 -8.76
C ALA A 74 7.70 -1.54 -8.45
N TYR A 75 6.66 -2.02 -9.14
CA TYR A 75 5.29 -1.58 -8.95
C TYR A 75 4.39 -2.78 -8.66
N TYR A 76 3.38 -2.56 -7.83
CA TYR A 76 2.43 -3.60 -7.41
C TYR A 76 1.01 -3.10 -7.52
N LEU A 77 0.10 -4.00 -7.90
CA LEU A 77 -1.32 -3.79 -7.63
C LEU A 77 -1.56 -4.14 -6.17
N LEU A 78 -2.06 -3.18 -5.42
CA LEU A 78 -2.39 -3.34 -4.00
C LEU A 78 -3.90 -3.44 -3.85
N TYR A 79 -4.34 -4.16 -2.85
CA TYR A 79 -5.76 -4.24 -2.50
C TYR A 79 -5.96 -4.23 -0.99
N ARG A 80 -7.16 -3.88 -0.59
CA ARG A 80 -7.66 -4.11 0.76
C ARG A 80 -9.15 -4.40 0.71
N ILE A 81 -9.62 -5.23 1.63
CA ILE A 81 -11.00 -5.66 1.71
C ILE A 81 -11.75 -4.64 2.55
N LYS A 82 -12.89 -4.19 2.06
CA LYS A 82 -13.82 -3.39 2.85
C LYS A 82 -14.67 -4.34 3.68
N SER A 83 -14.42 -4.40 4.97
CA SER A 83 -15.18 -5.20 5.92
C SER A 83 -15.86 -4.30 6.93
N SER A 84 -17.09 -4.67 7.30
CA SER A 84 -17.81 -4.02 8.40
C SER A 84 -17.32 -4.47 9.77
N SER A 85 -16.61 -5.60 9.84
CA SER A 85 -16.00 -6.08 11.07
C SER A 85 -14.61 -5.51 11.22
N MET A 86 -14.44 -4.59 12.16
CA MET A 86 -13.16 -3.97 12.44
C MET A 86 -12.21 -4.97 13.10
N MET A 87 -11.48 -5.70 12.28
CA MET A 87 -10.36 -6.52 12.70
C MET A 87 -9.04 -5.90 12.25
N PHE A 88 -7.95 -6.33 12.86
CA PHE A 88 -6.61 -5.90 12.45
C PHE A 88 -6.38 -6.18 10.97
N GLY A 89 -6.00 -5.16 10.23
CA GLY A 89 -5.64 -5.28 8.82
C GLY A 89 -6.66 -4.74 7.82
N ASP A 90 -7.84 -4.28 8.25
CA ASP A 90 -8.84 -3.70 7.33
C ASP A 90 -8.32 -2.46 6.59
N ASN A 91 -7.32 -1.78 7.14
CA ASN A 91 -6.68 -0.62 6.52
C ASN A 91 -5.30 -0.94 5.96
N MET A 92 -4.89 -2.20 6.01
CA MET A 92 -3.58 -2.61 5.51
C MET A 92 -3.66 -2.91 4.01
N TRP A 93 -2.80 -2.24 3.23
CA TRP A 93 -2.63 -2.58 1.84
C TRP A 93 -1.85 -3.89 1.70
N LEU A 94 -2.40 -4.81 0.91
CA LEU A 94 -1.79 -6.09 0.61
C LEU A 94 -1.35 -6.11 -0.85
N PRO A 95 -0.15 -6.58 -1.16
CA PRO A 95 0.25 -6.76 -2.55
C PRO A 95 -0.51 -7.93 -3.16
N TYR A 96 -1.11 -7.70 -4.32
CA TYR A 96 -1.74 -8.76 -5.09
C TYR A 96 -0.77 -9.35 -6.12
N VAL A 97 -0.19 -8.50 -6.95
CA VAL A 97 0.71 -8.92 -8.02
C VAL A 97 1.70 -7.80 -8.34
N GLN A 98 2.92 -8.19 -8.69
CA GLN A 98 3.89 -7.26 -9.26
C GLN A 98 3.50 -6.92 -10.69
N LEU A 99 3.50 -5.66 -11.01
CA LEU A 99 3.12 -5.17 -12.34
C LEU A 99 4.34 -5.12 -13.26
N SER A 100 4.15 -5.56 -14.49
CA SER A 100 5.16 -5.40 -15.55
C SER A 100 5.04 -4.01 -16.15
N VAL A 101 6.07 -3.20 -15.96
CA VAL A 101 6.14 -1.84 -16.51
C VAL A 101 7.35 -1.76 -17.42
N THR A 102 7.10 -1.58 -18.72
CA THR A 102 8.16 -1.55 -19.73
C THR A 102 8.68 -0.16 -19.99
N ASP A 103 7.86 0.86 -19.86
CA ASP A 103 8.24 2.26 -20.04
C ASP A 103 8.21 2.97 -18.67
N LYS A 104 9.39 3.26 -18.14
CA LYS A 104 9.53 3.92 -16.84
C LYS A 104 9.21 5.41 -16.88
N GLU A 105 9.27 6.02 -18.07
CA GLU A 105 8.95 7.44 -18.24
C GLU A 105 7.42 7.65 -18.29
N ASN A 106 6.70 6.70 -18.87
CA ASN A 106 5.24 6.72 -18.95
C ASN A 106 4.67 5.38 -18.43
N PRO A 107 4.74 5.14 -17.12
CA PRO A 107 4.38 3.85 -16.58
C PRO A 107 2.92 3.52 -16.77
N SER A 108 2.68 2.31 -17.24
CA SER A 108 1.34 1.75 -17.37
C SER A 108 1.37 0.25 -17.13
N ALA A 109 0.27 -0.30 -16.71
CA ALA A 109 0.13 -1.73 -16.52
C ALA A 109 -1.31 -2.18 -16.66
N THR A 110 -1.46 -3.43 -17.07
CA THR A 110 -2.75 -4.13 -17.13
C THR A 110 -2.60 -5.48 -16.47
N THR A 111 -3.54 -5.82 -15.61
CA THR A 111 -3.60 -7.12 -14.94
C THR A 111 -5.05 -7.48 -14.69
N SER A 112 -5.30 -8.67 -14.17
CA SER A 112 -6.65 -9.11 -13.79
C SER A 112 -6.66 -9.58 -12.35
N ILE A 113 -7.71 -9.24 -11.62
CA ILE A 113 -7.91 -9.68 -10.25
C ILE A 113 -9.31 -10.26 -10.09
N PRO A 114 -9.43 -11.54 -9.71
CA PRO A 114 -10.71 -12.23 -9.61
C PRO A 114 -11.40 -11.91 -8.28
N PHE A 115 -11.96 -10.71 -8.16
CA PHE A 115 -12.74 -10.37 -6.99
C PHE A 115 -14.04 -11.19 -6.91
N THR A 116 -14.41 -11.54 -5.69
CA THR A 116 -15.70 -12.16 -5.42
C THR A 116 -16.84 -11.25 -5.88
N LYS A 117 -17.82 -11.83 -6.57
CA LYS A 117 -18.99 -11.08 -7.02
C LYS A 117 -19.66 -10.38 -5.84
N ASP A 118 -20.00 -9.12 -6.02
CA ASP A 118 -20.61 -8.23 -5.01
C ASP A 118 -19.73 -7.97 -3.77
N GLY A 119 -18.52 -8.53 -3.71
CA GLY A 119 -17.54 -8.18 -2.68
C GLY A 119 -17.02 -6.75 -2.86
N GLU A 120 -16.81 -6.06 -1.75
CA GLU A 120 -16.32 -4.69 -1.76
C GLU A 120 -14.83 -4.63 -1.46
N TYR A 121 -14.09 -3.96 -2.32
CA TYR A 121 -12.63 -3.86 -2.25
C TYR A 121 -12.18 -2.44 -2.55
N GLU A 122 -10.95 -2.17 -2.23
CA GLU A 122 -10.27 -0.96 -2.67
C GLU A 122 -8.93 -1.37 -3.26
N ILE A 123 -8.56 -0.79 -4.39
CA ILE A 123 -7.31 -1.08 -5.07
C ILE A 123 -6.49 0.20 -5.24
N ALA A 124 -5.18 0.03 -5.32
CA ALA A 124 -4.21 1.12 -5.51
C ALA A 124 -2.98 0.60 -6.26
N ILE A 125 -2.18 1.51 -6.74
CA ILE A 125 -0.86 1.20 -7.28
C ILE A 125 0.19 1.53 -6.22
N GLY A 126 1.11 0.61 -5.99
CA GLY A 126 2.23 0.82 -5.07
C GLY A 126 3.55 0.83 -5.81
N ALA A 127 4.44 1.72 -5.45
CA ALA A 127 5.83 1.74 -5.89
C ALA A 127 6.75 1.38 -4.73
N THR A 128 7.76 0.57 -5.00
CA THR A 128 8.71 0.14 -3.98
C THR A 128 10.13 0.53 -4.32
N TYR A 129 10.90 0.82 -3.28
CA TYR A 129 12.35 0.91 -3.30
C TYR A 129 12.87 0.25 -2.03
N LYS A 130 13.62 -0.85 -2.16
CA LYS A 130 13.99 -1.70 -1.02
C LYS A 130 12.73 -2.09 -0.24
N THR A 131 12.62 -1.74 1.03
CA THR A 131 11.44 -2.03 1.85
C THR A 131 10.45 -0.89 1.97
N ALA A 132 10.74 0.27 1.36
CA ALA A 132 9.82 1.39 1.34
C ALA A 132 8.71 1.18 0.30
N LEU A 133 7.50 1.53 0.67
CA LEU A 133 6.32 1.47 -0.19
C LEU A 133 5.66 2.84 -0.26
N ARG A 134 5.39 3.28 -1.48
CA ARG A 134 4.57 4.48 -1.72
C ARG A 134 3.27 4.06 -2.40
N VAL A 135 2.15 4.35 -1.76
CA VAL A 135 0.81 4.10 -2.32
C VAL A 135 0.40 5.28 -3.18
N SER A 136 -0.33 5.01 -4.27
CA SER A 136 -0.82 6.04 -5.18
C SER A 136 -1.68 7.09 -4.48
N ASP A 137 -1.71 8.30 -5.06
CA ASP A 137 -2.44 9.45 -4.55
C ASP A 137 -3.96 9.22 -4.50
N ARG A 138 -4.46 8.38 -5.40
CA ARG A 138 -5.87 8.00 -5.47
C ARG A 138 -6.01 6.50 -5.40
N THR A 139 -7.14 6.06 -4.91
CA THR A 139 -7.53 4.66 -4.85
C THR A 139 -8.83 4.45 -5.59
N LEU A 140 -9.13 3.22 -5.95
CA LEU A 140 -10.36 2.88 -6.64
C LEU A 140 -11.17 1.91 -5.78
N ARG A 141 -12.39 2.30 -5.43
CA ARG A 141 -13.34 1.38 -4.81
C ARG A 141 -13.95 0.52 -5.90
N VAL A 142 -13.89 -0.79 -5.72
CA VAL A 142 -14.43 -1.75 -6.67
C VAL A 142 -15.41 -2.70 -5.98
N THR A 143 -16.48 -3.00 -6.69
CA THR A 143 -17.38 -4.09 -6.34
C THR A 143 -17.21 -5.18 -7.38
N GLY A 144 -16.96 -6.40 -6.94
CA GLY A 144 -16.78 -7.53 -7.85
C GLY A 144 -17.93 -7.64 -8.84
N GLY A 145 -17.63 -7.74 -10.11
CA GLY A 145 -18.62 -7.80 -11.19
C GLY A 145 -19.14 -6.47 -11.71
N LYS A 146 -18.69 -5.33 -11.16
CA LYS A 146 -19.13 -4.00 -11.60
C LYS A 146 -17.96 -3.15 -12.05
N ASP A 147 -18.14 -2.42 -13.15
CA ASP A 147 -17.13 -1.51 -13.67
C ASP A 147 -16.90 -0.33 -12.72
N ALA A 148 -15.66 0.11 -12.62
CA ALA A 148 -15.28 1.29 -11.84
C ALA A 148 -14.09 2.00 -12.49
N SER A 149 -14.01 3.30 -12.32
CA SER A 149 -12.87 4.09 -12.78
C SER A 149 -12.72 5.36 -11.93
N ILE A 150 -11.49 5.86 -11.85
CA ILE A 150 -11.24 7.21 -11.35
C ILE A 150 -11.56 8.20 -12.48
N ASN A 151 -12.40 9.10 -12.26
CA ASN A 151 -12.67 10.18 -13.22
C ASN A 151 -12.55 11.51 -12.55
#